data_4f155979a15137e9abe4e8868a1d4314
#
_entry.id   4f155979a15137e9abe4e8868a1d4314
#
_cell.length_a   1.000
_cell.length_b   1.000
_cell.length_c   1.000
_cell.angle_alpha   90.00
_cell.angle_beta   90.00
_cell.angle_gamma   90.00
#
_symmetry.space_group_name_H-M   'P 1'
#
loop_
_entity.id
_entity.type
_entity.pdbx_description
1 polymer ?
#
loop_
_entity_poly.entity_id
_entity_poly.type
_entity_poly.pdbx_seq_one_letter_code
_entity_poly.pdbx_strand_id
1 'polypeptide(L)'
;MVTLTGVTHVIQGQVFACLRSWLTVGEMTATDVAESPIFELCFQALASDQLFESATNVICDLIHETQEIDDNMAVIERIVPKVIALKAALPTAEDDSERMRGYARIFSEAGETYRLLILQHTETFFPIVEAIGRCSAFHDLDIVPITFHFWMRLAQSIGKKASIPPLLHDAYKSLVTVMINHLHFPSDTSTLTGQEVDDFRSFRHVMGDTLKDCCYVLGAEQCLMETLQLVQAALAQGPNTPWQNVEAPLFAMRSMGAEVNPKDEHTVPIIMQLIPTLPTHTRIRYAALLIISRYTEWINAHPDYISPSLQYISAGFEDTDQDVIGAAGQALKYLCQDCKRVRCGVLYLASLN
;
A
#
# COMPACT_ATOMS: atom_id res chain seq x y z
N MET A 1 14.66 24.91 -35.65
CA MET A 1 15.02 24.58 -34.28
C MET A 1 14.45 25.65 -33.39
N VAL A 2 13.32 25.43 -32.70
CA VAL A 2 12.69 26.45 -31.86
C VAL A 2 13.38 26.40 -30.49
N THR A 3 14.18 27.40 -30.17
CA THR A 3 14.69 27.60 -28.82
C THR A 3 13.57 28.21 -27.98
N LEU A 4 13.08 27.51 -26.98
CA LEU A 4 12.02 27.99 -26.07
C LEU A 4 12.53 29.08 -25.09
N THR A 5 13.79 29.44 -25.15
CA THR A 5 14.40 30.54 -24.37
C THR A 5 13.83 31.89 -24.80
N GLY A 6 13.12 32.54 -23.88
CA GLY A 6 12.47 33.84 -24.13
C GLY A 6 10.99 33.77 -24.57
N VAL A 7 10.42 32.58 -24.64
CA VAL A 7 9.00 32.36 -24.93
C VAL A 7 8.20 32.32 -23.62
N THR A 8 6.97 32.87 -23.63
CA THR A 8 6.11 32.87 -22.43
C THR A 8 5.76 31.43 -21.99
N HIS A 9 5.56 31.19 -20.68
CA HIS A 9 5.20 29.89 -20.13
C HIS A 9 3.93 29.32 -20.78
N VAL A 10 2.98 30.16 -21.19
CA VAL A 10 1.75 29.73 -21.90
C VAL A 10 2.10 29.02 -23.21
N ILE A 11 3.01 29.61 -24.01
CA ILE A 11 3.42 29.01 -25.29
C ILE A 11 4.25 27.74 -25.03
N GLN A 12 5.11 27.73 -24.02
CA GLN A 12 5.88 26.54 -23.63
C GLN A 12 4.94 25.39 -23.23
N GLY A 13 3.88 25.67 -22.43
CA GLY A 13 2.86 24.69 -22.07
C GLY A 13 2.10 24.14 -23.28
N GLN A 14 1.79 24.99 -24.27
CA GLN A 14 1.18 24.55 -25.52
C GLN A 14 2.12 23.66 -26.36
N VAL A 15 3.41 23.96 -26.38
CA VAL A 15 4.42 23.11 -27.05
C VAL A 15 4.48 21.74 -26.37
N PHE A 16 4.46 21.67 -25.05
CA PHE A 16 4.40 20.39 -24.34
C PHE A 16 3.11 19.61 -24.63
N ALA A 17 1.97 20.28 -24.70
CA ALA A 17 0.71 19.62 -25.09
C ALA A 17 0.75 19.08 -26.53
N CYS A 18 1.33 19.81 -27.48
CA CYS A 18 1.55 19.32 -28.85
C CYS A 18 2.50 18.11 -28.86
N LEU A 19 3.61 18.18 -28.12
CA LEU A 19 4.57 17.09 -28.03
C LEU A 19 3.93 15.79 -27.51
N ARG A 20 3.10 15.90 -26.46
CA ARG A 20 2.32 14.76 -25.96
C ARG A 20 1.41 14.16 -27.03
N SER A 21 0.67 15.01 -27.74
CA SER A 21 -0.21 14.53 -28.81
C SER A 21 0.58 13.80 -29.91
N TRP A 22 1.74 14.29 -30.28
CA TRP A 22 2.59 13.66 -31.29
C TRP A 22 3.18 12.32 -30.83
N LEU A 23 3.62 12.22 -29.56
CA LEU A 23 4.04 10.96 -28.97
C LEU A 23 2.89 9.95 -28.97
N THR A 24 1.71 10.34 -28.49
CA THR A 24 0.55 9.43 -28.39
C THR A 24 0.06 8.91 -29.73
N VAL A 25 0.13 9.71 -30.81
CA VAL A 25 -0.30 9.27 -32.15
C VAL A 25 0.83 8.65 -32.98
N GLY A 26 2.06 8.58 -32.44
CA GLY A 26 3.21 7.97 -33.11
C GLY A 26 3.83 8.82 -34.22
N GLU A 27 3.48 10.11 -34.33
CA GLU A 27 4.11 11.06 -35.26
C GLU A 27 5.52 11.47 -34.83
N MET A 28 5.85 11.28 -33.55
CA MET A 28 7.16 11.51 -32.96
C MET A 28 7.51 10.36 -32.01
N THR A 29 8.69 9.82 -32.15
CA THR A 29 9.14 8.71 -31.31
C THR A 29 9.85 9.23 -30.05
N ALA A 30 9.97 8.36 -29.03
CA ALA A 30 10.77 8.67 -27.83
C ALA A 30 12.23 9.00 -28.19
N THR A 31 12.79 8.37 -29.25
CA THR A 31 14.13 8.64 -29.79
C THR A 31 14.21 10.06 -30.35
N ASP A 32 13.25 10.50 -31.17
CA ASP A 32 13.24 11.85 -31.72
C ASP A 32 13.24 12.92 -30.64
N VAL A 33 12.46 12.70 -29.57
CA VAL A 33 12.43 13.59 -28.40
C VAL A 33 13.76 13.58 -27.66
N ALA A 34 14.30 12.40 -27.37
CA ALA A 34 15.55 12.24 -26.64
C ALA A 34 16.76 12.86 -27.37
N GLU A 35 16.78 12.88 -28.70
CA GLU A 35 17.82 13.48 -29.52
C GLU A 35 17.65 15.00 -29.68
N SER A 36 16.48 15.53 -29.36
CA SER A 36 16.18 16.96 -29.49
C SER A 36 16.50 17.76 -28.22
N PRO A 37 16.73 19.07 -28.33
CA PRO A 37 16.88 19.95 -27.17
C PRO A 37 15.64 20.01 -26.26
N ILE A 38 14.47 19.60 -26.76
CA ILE A 38 13.21 19.55 -25.99
C ILE A 38 13.34 18.60 -24.82
N PHE A 39 14.11 17.51 -24.95
CA PHE A 39 14.35 16.57 -23.87
C PHE A 39 14.83 17.24 -22.58
N GLU A 40 15.89 18.03 -22.68
CA GLU A 40 16.44 18.76 -21.54
C GLU A 40 15.47 19.81 -20.99
N LEU A 41 14.73 20.46 -21.89
CA LEU A 41 13.74 21.48 -21.51
C LEU A 41 12.56 20.88 -20.73
N CYS A 42 12.12 19.65 -21.01
CA CYS A 42 11.08 18.97 -20.24
C CYS A 42 11.49 18.80 -18.77
N PHE A 43 12.72 18.35 -18.50
CA PHE A 43 13.21 18.19 -17.13
C PHE A 43 13.49 19.54 -16.44
N GLN A 44 14.00 20.53 -17.16
CA GLN A 44 14.20 21.87 -16.63
C GLN A 44 12.88 22.57 -16.26
N ALA A 45 11.82 22.32 -17.02
CA ALA A 45 10.50 22.90 -16.79
C ALA A 45 9.86 22.43 -15.48
N LEU A 46 10.30 21.31 -14.90
CA LEU A 46 9.90 20.88 -13.56
C LEU A 46 10.29 21.87 -12.45
N ALA A 47 11.22 22.79 -12.70
CA ALA A 47 11.54 23.84 -11.75
C ALA A 47 10.54 25.01 -11.74
N SER A 48 9.67 25.11 -12.76
CA SER A 48 8.68 26.18 -12.91
C SER A 48 7.30 25.72 -12.43
N ASP A 49 6.70 26.43 -11.48
CA ASP A 49 5.34 26.13 -11.00
C ASP A 49 4.30 26.15 -12.12
N GLN A 50 4.46 27.06 -13.09
CA GLN A 50 3.53 27.22 -14.21
C GLN A 50 3.64 26.11 -15.26
N LEU A 51 4.76 25.40 -15.32
CA LEU A 51 5.03 24.36 -16.32
C LEU A 51 5.12 22.98 -15.71
N PHE A 52 5.16 22.86 -14.38
CA PHE A 52 5.42 21.63 -13.66
C PHE A 52 4.48 20.49 -14.09
N GLU A 53 3.17 20.75 -14.11
CA GLU A 53 2.19 19.74 -14.51
C GLU A 53 2.35 19.34 -16.00
N SER A 54 2.51 20.31 -16.89
CA SER A 54 2.71 20.03 -18.31
C SER A 54 3.98 19.25 -18.58
N ALA A 55 5.07 19.58 -17.88
CA ALA A 55 6.34 18.87 -17.95
C ALA A 55 6.23 17.44 -17.39
N THR A 56 5.56 17.27 -16.23
CA THR A 56 5.27 15.96 -15.64
C THR A 56 4.55 15.07 -16.64
N ASN A 57 3.51 15.58 -17.28
CA ASN A 57 2.73 14.82 -18.25
C ASN A 57 3.59 14.36 -19.44
N VAL A 58 4.42 15.24 -20.02
CA VAL A 58 5.33 14.87 -21.13
C VAL A 58 6.34 13.81 -20.69
N ILE A 59 6.93 13.95 -19.50
CA ILE A 59 7.92 13.00 -18.99
C ILE A 59 7.28 11.62 -18.77
N CYS A 60 6.07 11.56 -18.21
CA CYS A 60 5.35 10.30 -18.06
C CYS A 60 5.07 9.64 -19.43
N ASP A 61 4.55 10.39 -20.40
CA ASP A 61 4.27 9.87 -21.73
C ASP A 61 5.58 9.42 -22.44
N LEU A 62 6.67 10.18 -22.29
CA LEU A 62 7.97 9.80 -22.83
C LEU A 62 8.51 8.49 -22.23
N ILE A 63 8.36 8.29 -20.92
CA ILE A 63 8.72 7.05 -20.23
C ILE A 63 7.84 5.91 -20.77
N HIS A 64 6.54 6.12 -20.88
CA HIS A 64 5.58 5.13 -21.35
C HIS A 64 5.91 4.63 -22.78
N GLU A 65 6.28 5.54 -23.67
CA GLU A 65 6.64 5.19 -25.05
C GLU A 65 7.91 4.34 -25.16
N THR A 66 8.66 4.16 -24.07
CA THR A 66 9.84 3.26 -24.03
C THR A 66 9.54 1.86 -23.47
N GLN A 67 8.28 1.45 -23.39
CA GLN A 67 7.87 0.16 -22.81
C GLN A 67 8.44 -1.07 -23.55
N GLU A 68 8.70 -0.96 -24.86
CA GLU A 68 9.45 -1.95 -25.65
C GLU A 68 10.95 -1.74 -25.38
N ILE A 69 11.44 -2.31 -24.26
CA ILE A 69 12.75 -2.03 -23.69
C ILE A 69 13.89 -2.28 -24.66
N ASP A 70 13.85 -3.42 -25.38
CA ASP A 70 14.94 -3.83 -26.27
C ASP A 70 15.13 -2.83 -27.43
N ASP A 71 14.05 -2.24 -27.92
CA ASP A 71 14.07 -1.27 -29.02
C ASP A 71 14.44 0.14 -28.55
N ASN A 72 14.27 0.43 -27.24
CA ASN A 72 14.43 1.77 -26.69
C ASN A 72 15.59 1.92 -25.70
N MET A 73 16.50 0.95 -25.60
CA MET A 73 17.56 0.96 -24.59
C MET A 73 18.39 2.25 -24.58
N ALA A 74 18.77 2.77 -25.77
CA ALA A 74 19.55 4.00 -25.87
C ALA A 74 18.82 5.24 -25.33
N VAL A 75 17.49 5.27 -25.44
CA VAL A 75 16.63 6.33 -24.88
C VAL A 75 16.49 6.15 -23.37
N ILE A 76 16.29 4.92 -22.92
CA ILE A 76 16.17 4.57 -21.49
C ILE A 76 17.44 4.98 -20.73
N GLU A 77 18.62 4.73 -21.30
CA GLU A 77 19.92 5.15 -20.72
C GLU A 77 20.04 6.68 -20.57
N ARG A 78 19.28 7.46 -21.32
CA ARG A 78 19.21 8.92 -21.17
C ARG A 78 18.15 9.36 -20.16
N ILE A 79 16.99 8.71 -20.15
CA ILE A 79 15.85 9.04 -19.27
C ILE A 79 16.16 8.69 -17.82
N VAL A 80 16.65 7.47 -17.54
CA VAL A 80 16.80 6.91 -16.20
C VAL A 80 17.68 7.77 -15.30
N PRO A 81 18.86 8.26 -15.71
CA PRO A 81 19.66 9.15 -14.86
C PRO A 81 18.94 10.46 -14.51
N LYS A 82 18.13 11.00 -15.43
CA LYS A 82 17.34 12.21 -15.19
C LYS A 82 16.23 11.95 -14.18
N VAL A 83 15.50 10.85 -14.32
CA VAL A 83 14.46 10.45 -13.38
C VAL A 83 15.07 10.21 -12.00
N ILE A 84 16.18 9.47 -11.89
CA ILE A 84 16.87 9.24 -10.62
C ILE A 84 17.30 10.55 -9.96
N ALA A 85 17.76 11.52 -10.74
CA ALA A 85 18.17 12.83 -10.20
C ALA A 85 17.01 13.60 -9.54
N LEU A 86 15.75 13.38 -9.98
CA LEU A 86 14.56 13.99 -9.35
C LEU A 86 14.35 13.54 -7.90
N LYS A 87 14.92 12.41 -7.47
CA LYS A 87 14.87 11.96 -6.07
C LYS A 87 15.39 13.04 -5.10
N ALA A 88 16.37 13.85 -5.52
CA ALA A 88 16.91 14.95 -4.72
C ALA A 88 15.88 16.07 -4.44
N ALA A 89 14.82 16.18 -5.25
CA ALA A 89 13.78 17.18 -5.08
C ALA A 89 12.65 16.72 -4.11
N LEU A 90 12.53 15.43 -3.79
CA LEU A 90 11.47 14.92 -2.91
C LEU A 90 11.46 15.58 -1.53
N PRO A 91 12.59 15.79 -0.82
CA PRO A 91 12.57 16.45 0.48
C PRO A 91 12.05 17.90 0.43
N THR A 92 12.24 18.59 -0.69
CA THR A 92 11.73 19.97 -0.86
C THR A 92 10.26 20.02 -1.26
N ALA A 93 9.68 18.89 -1.63
CA ALA A 93 8.27 18.74 -2.00
C ALA A 93 7.40 18.21 -0.83
N GLU A 94 7.96 18.01 0.37
CA GLU A 94 7.21 17.47 1.53
C GLU A 94 6.04 18.38 1.96
N ASP A 95 6.13 19.68 1.72
CA ASP A 95 5.07 20.65 2.02
C ASP A 95 4.27 21.07 0.76
N ASP A 96 4.49 20.40 -0.40
CA ASP A 96 3.86 20.74 -1.68
C ASP A 96 3.23 19.48 -2.32
N SER A 97 1.94 19.28 -2.04
CA SER A 97 1.18 18.12 -2.55
C SER A 97 1.14 18.05 -4.08
N GLU A 98 1.10 19.19 -4.79
CA GLU A 98 1.08 19.19 -6.26
C GLU A 98 2.41 18.70 -6.83
N ARG A 99 3.53 19.16 -6.27
CA ARG A 99 4.86 18.68 -6.68
C ARG A 99 5.06 17.22 -6.30
N MET A 100 4.65 16.81 -5.09
CA MET A 100 4.75 15.42 -4.68
C MET A 100 3.90 14.50 -5.59
N ARG A 101 2.70 14.94 -5.95
CA ARG A 101 1.83 14.21 -6.92
C ARG A 101 2.52 14.02 -8.27
N GLY A 102 3.14 15.07 -8.80
CA GLY A 102 3.87 15.00 -10.06
C GLY A 102 5.06 14.04 -10.00
N TYR A 103 5.86 14.11 -8.94
CA TYR A 103 6.98 13.19 -8.75
C TYR A 103 6.51 11.74 -8.53
N ALA A 104 5.44 11.52 -7.76
CA ALA A 104 4.85 10.19 -7.59
C ALA A 104 4.43 9.58 -8.93
N ARG A 105 3.84 10.37 -9.82
CA ARG A 105 3.47 9.93 -11.18
C ARG A 105 4.70 9.56 -12.02
N ILE A 106 5.73 10.42 -12.06
CA ILE A 106 6.95 10.15 -12.84
C ILE A 106 7.65 8.89 -12.35
N PHE A 107 7.83 8.75 -11.02
CA PHE A 107 8.52 7.59 -10.47
C PHE A 107 7.70 6.30 -10.63
N SER A 108 6.38 6.34 -10.44
CA SER A 108 5.51 5.18 -10.63
C SER A 108 5.50 4.74 -12.09
N GLU A 109 5.39 5.67 -13.05
CA GLU A 109 5.47 5.36 -14.48
C GLU A 109 6.82 4.72 -14.84
N ALA A 110 7.93 5.29 -14.35
CA ALA A 110 9.25 4.71 -14.57
C ALA A 110 9.40 3.33 -13.90
N GLY A 111 8.86 3.15 -12.71
CA GLY A 111 8.87 1.86 -12.00
C GLY A 111 8.08 0.78 -12.75
N GLU A 112 6.92 1.13 -13.29
CA GLU A 112 6.07 0.20 -14.04
C GLU A 112 6.66 -0.16 -15.40
N THR A 113 7.10 0.84 -16.15
CA THR A 113 7.71 0.67 -17.47
C THR A 113 9.02 -0.11 -17.38
N TYR A 114 9.89 0.25 -16.45
CA TYR A 114 11.22 -0.37 -16.30
C TYR A 114 11.25 -1.52 -15.29
N ARG A 115 10.10 -2.10 -14.95
CA ARG A 115 9.98 -3.18 -13.95
C ARG A 115 10.90 -4.36 -14.22
N LEU A 116 11.06 -4.77 -15.48
CA LEU A 116 11.97 -5.86 -15.86
C LEU A 116 13.43 -5.49 -15.61
N LEU A 117 13.82 -4.25 -15.90
CA LEU A 117 15.17 -3.75 -15.61
C LEU A 117 15.44 -3.63 -14.11
N ILE A 118 14.45 -3.21 -13.32
CA ILE A 118 14.53 -3.22 -11.85
C ILE A 118 14.86 -4.62 -11.33
N LEU A 119 14.25 -5.66 -11.92
CA LEU A 119 14.46 -7.05 -11.51
C LEU A 119 15.77 -7.65 -12.02
N GLN A 120 16.28 -7.20 -13.17
CA GLN A 120 17.52 -7.70 -13.78
C GLN A 120 18.76 -6.94 -13.27
N HIS A 121 18.61 -5.64 -13.05
CA HIS A 121 19.68 -4.71 -12.66
C HIS A 121 19.26 -3.92 -11.42
N THR A 122 18.89 -4.65 -10.35
CA THR A 122 18.28 -4.09 -9.15
C THR A 122 19.08 -2.93 -8.57
N GLU A 123 20.40 -3.05 -8.43
CA GLU A 123 21.22 -2.00 -7.84
C GLU A 123 21.16 -0.68 -8.62
N THR A 124 21.18 -0.75 -9.95
CA THR A 124 21.16 0.43 -10.82
C THR A 124 19.80 1.14 -10.78
N PHE A 125 18.69 0.39 -10.73
CA PHE A 125 17.34 0.91 -10.81
C PHE A 125 16.69 1.10 -9.43
N PHE A 126 17.30 0.60 -8.35
CA PHE A 126 16.75 0.71 -7.00
C PHE A 126 16.43 2.15 -6.54
N PRO A 127 17.19 3.20 -6.93
CA PRO A 127 16.82 4.57 -6.59
C PRO A 127 15.41 4.99 -7.03
N ILE A 128 14.86 4.38 -8.10
CA ILE A 128 13.46 4.60 -8.52
C ILE A 128 12.51 3.97 -7.50
N VAL A 129 12.78 2.73 -7.07
CA VAL A 129 12.00 2.02 -6.04
C VAL A 129 12.00 2.78 -4.71
N GLU A 130 13.17 3.30 -4.30
CA GLU A 130 13.28 4.15 -3.11
C GLU A 130 12.45 5.44 -3.22
N ALA A 131 12.46 6.08 -4.39
CA ALA A 131 11.67 7.29 -4.62
C ALA A 131 10.16 6.98 -4.54
N ILE A 132 9.71 5.86 -5.13
CA ILE A 132 8.31 5.39 -5.02
C ILE A 132 7.97 5.11 -3.55
N GLY A 133 8.88 4.47 -2.80
CA GLY A 133 8.70 4.23 -1.36
C GLY A 133 8.52 5.52 -0.55
N ARG A 134 9.24 6.59 -0.87
CA ARG A 134 9.07 7.91 -0.26
C ARG A 134 7.71 8.53 -0.62
N CYS A 135 7.29 8.44 -1.89
CA CYS A 135 5.97 8.89 -2.30
C CYS A 135 4.85 8.07 -1.61
N SER A 136 5.06 6.76 -1.42
CA SER A 136 4.13 5.90 -0.67
C SER A 136 4.01 6.29 0.80
N ALA A 137 5.04 6.89 1.39
CA ALA A 137 5.05 7.34 2.78
C ALA A 137 4.50 8.77 2.97
N PHE A 138 4.10 9.44 1.89
CA PHE A 138 3.59 10.80 1.97
C PHE A 138 2.25 10.87 2.72
N HIS A 139 2.00 11.99 3.39
CA HIS A 139 0.83 12.12 4.28
C HIS A 139 -0.50 12.34 3.55
N ASP A 140 -0.47 12.76 2.28
CA ASP A 140 -1.66 13.01 1.48
C ASP A 140 -2.18 11.70 0.87
N LEU A 141 -3.39 11.31 1.31
CA LEU A 141 -4.02 10.05 0.95
C LEU A 141 -4.51 9.99 -0.51
N ASP A 142 -4.52 11.11 -1.23
CA ASP A 142 -4.80 11.13 -2.67
C ASP A 142 -3.56 10.85 -3.53
N ILE A 143 -2.36 10.96 -2.93
CA ILE A 143 -1.09 10.75 -3.62
C ILE A 143 -0.58 9.31 -3.43
N VAL A 144 -0.71 8.77 -2.24
CA VAL A 144 -0.24 7.40 -1.89
C VAL A 144 -0.74 6.34 -2.86
N PRO A 145 -2.02 6.30 -3.28
CA PRO A 145 -2.54 5.30 -4.22
C PRO A 145 -1.89 5.32 -5.62
N ILE A 146 -1.26 6.42 -6.02
CA ILE A 146 -0.54 6.50 -7.30
C ILE A 146 0.56 5.43 -7.37
N THR A 147 1.11 5.04 -6.22
CA THR A 147 2.22 4.07 -6.14
C THR A 147 1.76 2.61 -6.10
N PHE A 148 0.47 2.32 -5.85
CA PHE A 148 0.01 0.95 -5.57
C PHE A 148 0.11 0.01 -6.74
N HIS A 149 -0.19 0.50 -7.94
CA HIS A 149 -0.11 -0.32 -9.13
C HIS A 149 1.33 -0.81 -9.39
N PHE A 150 2.31 0.05 -9.16
CA PHE A 150 3.72 -0.33 -9.21
C PHE A 150 4.04 -1.47 -8.21
N TRP A 151 3.68 -1.32 -6.92
CA TRP A 151 3.96 -2.32 -5.90
C TRP A 151 3.30 -3.67 -6.21
N MET A 152 2.02 -3.65 -6.62
CA MET A 152 1.29 -4.85 -7.04
C MET A 152 1.98 -5.55 -8.22
N ARG A 153 2.31 -4.81 -9.28
CA ARG A 153 2.96 -5.37 -10.48
C ARG A 153 4.35 -5.91 -10.20
N LEU A 154 5.10 -5.23 -9.35
CA LEU A 154 6.42 -5.68 -8.92
C LEU A 154 6.31 -6.96 -8.08
N ALA A 155 5.38 -7.03 -7.11
CA ALA A 155 5.10 -8.23 -6.33
C ALA A 155 4.79 -9.44 -7.21
N GLN A 156 3.89 -9.28 -8.18
CA GLN A 156 3.54 -10.33 -9.15
C GLN A 156 4.74 -10.81 -9.98
N SER A 157 5.67 -9.92 -10.28
CA SER A 157 6.87 -10.24 -11.05
C SER A 157 7.94 -10.93 -10.19
N ILE A 158 8.05 -10.55 -8.91
CA ILE A 158 8.96 -11.17 -7.92
C ILE A 158 8.48 -12.59 -7.58
N GLY A 159 7.19 -12.77 -7.26
CA GLY A 159 6.64 -14.05 -6.80
C GLY A 159 6.80 -15.20 -7.79
N LYS A 160 7.19 -14.93 -9.04
CA LYS A 160 7.55 -15.93 -10.05
C LYS A 160 9.03 -16.33 -10.03
N LYS A 161 9.86 -15.69 -9.20
CA LYS A 161 11.31 -15.92 -9.15
C LYS A 161 11.69 -16.84 -7.99
N ALA A 162 12.73 -17.62 -8.20
CA ALA A 162 13.25 -18.54 -7.17
C ALA A 162 13.96 -17.82 -6.00
N SER A 163 14.40 -16.57 -6.19
CA SER A 163 15.03 -15.75 -5.17
C SER A 163 14.67 -14.28 -5.34
N ILE A 164 14.49 -13.59 -4.23
CA ILE A 164 14.18 -12.16 -4.18
C ILE A 164 15.47 -11.39 -3.96
N PRO A 165 15.77 -10.34 -4.77
CA PRO A 165 16.89 -9.45 -4.49
C PRO A 165 16.77 -8.82 -3.11
N PRO A 166 17.83 -8.80 -2.27
CA PRO A 166 17.74 -8.27 -0.89
C PRO A 166 17.20 -6.85 -0.80
N LEU A 167 17.59 -5.96 -1.71
CA LEU A 167 17.09 -4.58 -1.74
C LEU A 167 15.57 -4.52 -1.93
N LEU A 168 15.00 -5.39 -2.77
CA LEU A 168 13.55 -5.43 -2.98
C LEU A 168 12.83 -6.06 -1.79
N HIS A 169 13.43 -7.07 -1.16
CA HIS A 169 12.91 -7.63 0.09
C HIS A 169 12.81 -6.55 1.18
N ASP A 170 13.88 -5.77 1.38
CA ASP A 170 13.91 -4.69 2.37
C ASP A 170 12.93 -3.55 2.02
N ALA A 171 12.74 -3.26 0.72
CA ALA A 171 11.76 -2.28 0.27
C ALA A 171 10.33 -2.72 0.64
N TYR A 172 9.95 -3.98 0.41
CA TYR A 172 8.63 -4.49 0.82
C TYR A 172 8.47 -4.54 2.34
N LYS A 173 9.52 -4.87 3.08
CA LYS A 173 9.52 -4.80 4.54
C LYS A 173 9.24 -3.37 5.04
N SER A 174 9.91 -2.38 4.46
CA SER A 174 9.63 -0.96 4.75
C SER A 174 8.21 -0.56 4.36
N LEU A 175 7.70 -1.08 3.23
CA LEU A 175 6.36 -0.80 2.76
C LEU A 175 5.28 -1.30 3.74
N VAL A 176 5.46 -2.46 4.37
CA VAL A 176 4.55 -2.94 5.44
C VAL A 176 4.40 -1.90 6.54
N THR A 177 5.52 -1.36 7.03
CA THR A 177 5.51 -0.33 8.08
C THR A 177 4.83 0.96 7.60
N VAL A 178 5.12 1.40 6.38
CA VAL A 178 4.50 2.59 5.77
C VAL A 178 2.98 2.41 5.65
N MET A 179 2.52 1.28 5.15
CA MET A 179 1.09 1.01 5.02
C MET A 179 0.40 0.99 6.39
N ILE A 180 0.99 0.35 7.39
CA ILE A 180 0.42 0.33 8.75
C ILE A 180 0.34 1.74 9.34
N ASN A 181 1.35 2.59 9.10
CA ASN A 181 1.32 3.99 9.56
C ASN A 181 0.14 4.76 8.98
N HIS A 182 -0.20 4.54 7.71
CA HIS A 182 -1.37 5.17 7.09
C HIS A 182 -2.72 4.63 7.60
N LEU A 183 -2.75 3.47 8.26
CA LEU A 183 -3.98 2.91 8.83
C LEU A 183 -4.42 3.59 10.13
N HIS A 184 -3.58 4.41 10.76
CA HIS A 184 -3.93 5.07 12.02
C HIS A 184 -5.05 6.09 11.79
N PHE A 185 -6.10 5.97 12.60
CA PHE A 185 -7.10 7.04 12.68
C PHE A 185 -6.45 8.32 13.21
N PRO A 186 -6.93 9.50 12.82
CA PRO A 186 -6.54 10.77 13.45
C PRO A 186 -6.68 10.71 14.96
N SER A 187 -5.87 11.48 15.68
CA SER A 187 -5.90 11.53 17.14
C SER A 187 -7.26 12.02 17.67
N ASP A 188 -7.90 12.93 16.96
CA ASP A 188 -9.25 13.40 17.22
C ASP A 188 -10.18 13.02 16.05
N THR A 189 -11.00 12.01 16.27
CA THR A 189 -12.00 11.55 15.29
C THR A 189 -13.30 12.37 15.36
N SER A 190 -13.50 13.20 16.39
CA SER A 190 -14.72 14.00 16.55
C SER A 190 -14.79 15.17 15.57
N THR A 191 -13.67 15.56 14.98
CA THR A 191 -13.58 16.62 13.96
C THR A 191 -13.93 16.13 12.56
N LEU A 192 -13.97 14.81 12.33
CA LEU A 192 -14.26 14.24 11.03
C LEU A 192 -15.77 14.25 10.73
N THR A 193 -16.12 14.63 9.53
CA THR A 193 -17.47 14.43 8.98
C THR A 193 -17.72 12.95 8.70
N GLY A 194 -18.99 12.56 8.58
CA GLY A 194 -19.34 11.17 8.22
C GLY A 194 -18.71 10.73 6.90
N GLN A 195 -18.67 11.63 5.91
CA GLN A 195 -18.04 11.35 4.61
C GLN A 195 -16.54 11.11 4.74
N GLU A 196 -15.81 11.96 5.47
CA GLU A 196 -14.37 11.79 5.69
C GLU A 196 -14.03 10.48 6.42
N VAL A 197 -14.89 10.04 7.33
CA VAL A 197 -14.74 8.72 7.99
C VAL A 197 -14.91 7.58 6.99
N ASP A 198 -15.90 7.67 6.10
CA ASP A 198 -16.17 6.62 5.10
C ASP A 198 -15.09 6.60 4.01
N ASP A 199 -14.60 7.76 3.58
CA ASP A 199 -13.48 7.87 2.64
C ASP A 199 -12.21 7.28 3.25
N PHE A 200 -11.91 7.58 4.51
CA PHE A 200 -10.78 6.98 5.23
C PHE A 200 -10.92 5.47 5.41
N ARG A 201 -12.12 4.97 5.72
CA ARG A 201 -12.38 3.52 5.78
C ARG A 201 -12.14 2.85 4.42
N SER A 202 -12.60 3.46 3.34
CA SER A 202 -12.38 2.96 1.98
C SER A 202 -10.89 2.94 1.64
N PHE A 203 -10.18 3.99 1.97
CA PHE A 203 -8.73 4.08 1.82
C PHE A 203 -7.99 2.97 2.60
N ARG A 204 -8.38 2.70 3.85
CA ARG A 204 -7.80 1.60 4.65
C ARG A 204 -7.94 0.24 3.98
N HIS A 205 -9.03 -0.02 3.25
CA HIS A 205 -9.18 -1.28 2.51
C HIS A 205 -8.18 -1.38 1.36
N VAL A 206 -7.94 -0.29 0.64
CA VAL A 206 -6.93 -0.26 -0.44
C VAL A 206 -5.51 -0.47 0.12
N MET A 207 -5.20 0.13 1.28
CA MET A 207 -3.94 -0.17 2.02
C MET A 207 -3.83 -1.65 2.37
N GLY A 208 -4.94 -2.26 2.80
CA GLY A 208 -5.02 -3.68 3.12
C GLY A 208 -4.71 -4.57 1.92
N ASP A 209 -5.07 -4.17 0.70
CA ASP A 209 -4.71 -4.91 -0.51
C ASP A 209 -3.21 -4.83 -0.80
N THR A 210 -2.60 -3.66 -0.61
CA THR A 210 -1.14 -3.50 -0.72
C THR A 210 -0.39 -4.37 0.33
N LEU A 211 -0.93 -4.52 1.55
CA LEU A 211 -0.36 -5.43 2.55
C LEU A 211 -0.43 -6.91 2.11
N LYS A 212 -1.45 -7.33 1.36
CA LYS A 212 -1.49 -8.68 0.76
C LYS A 212 -0.41 -8.86 -0.30
N ASP A 213 -0.14 -7.82 -1.11
CA ASP A 213 1.00 -7.85 -2.04
C ASP A 213 2.33 -7.99 -1.31
N CYS A 214 2.49 -7.34 -0.14
CA CYS A 214 3.66 -7.55 0.71
C CYS A 214 3.75 -9.00 1.21
N CYS A 215 2.63 -9.60 1.64
CA CYS A 215 2.60 -11.02 2.04
C CYS A 215 2.98 -11.95 0.89
N TYR A 216 2.62 -11.61 -0.34
CA TYR A 216 2.99 -12.40 -1.51
C TYR A 216 4.50 -12.42 -1.76
N VAL A 217 5.20 -11.34 -1.40
CA VAL A 217 6.67 -11.21 -1.56
C VAL A 217 7.41 -11.77 -0.33
N LEU A 218 7.02 -11.35 0.88
CA LEU A 218 7.74 -11.63 2.13
C LEU A 218 7.28 -12.93 2.82
N GLY A 219 6.09 -13.41 2.47
CA GLY A 219 5.36 -14.42 3.23
C GLY A 219 4.50 -13.82 4.35
N ALA A 220 3.32 -14.40 4.55
CA ALA A 220 2.36 -13.92 5.55
C ALA A 220 2.91 -13.99 6.98
N GLU A 221 3.67 -15.03 7.31
CA GLU A 221 4.25 -15.22 8.65
C GLU A 221 5.16 -14.03 9.03
N GLN A 222 6.05 -13.60 8.12
CA GLN A 222 6.94 -12.46 8.37
C GLN A 222 6.14 -11.16 8.55
N CYS A 223 5.20 -10.86 7.64
CA CYS A 223 4.39 -9.63 7.73
C CYS A 223 3.56 -9.59 9.02
N LEU A 224 2.99 -10.71 9.42
CA LEU A 224 2.21 -10.81 10.67
C LEU A 224 3.10 -10.68 11.89
N MET A 225 4.31 -11.24 11.89
CA MET A 225 5.24 -11.12 13.00
C MET A 225 5.68 -9.66 13.20
N GLU A 226 6.01 -8.95 12.13
CA GLU A 226 6.35 -7.53 12.19
C GLU A 226 5.18 -6.69 12.71
N THR A 227 3.96 -6.98 12.25
CA THR A 227 2.75 -6.32 12.73
C THR A 227 2.47 -6.63 14.21
N LEU A 228 2.69 -7.87 14.66
CA LEU A 228 2.56 -8.29 16.04
C LEU A 228 3.54 -7.54 16.97
N GLN A 229 4.78 -7.33 16.51
CA GLN A 229 5.76 -6.54 17.25
C GLN A 229 5.28 -5.08 17.47
N LEU A 230 4.60 -4.48 16.49
CA LEU A 230 4.02 -3.15 16.65
C LEU A 230 2.91 -3.12 17.72
N VAL A 231 2.02 -4.13 17.73
CA VAL A 231 1.00 -4.24 18.80
C VAL A 231 1.65 -4.39 20.18
N GLN A 232 2.63 -5.30 20.29
CA GLN A 232 3.34 -5.53 21.55
C GLN A 232 4.09 -4.28 22.03
N ALA A 233 4.75 -3.56 21.13
CA ALA A 233 5.43 -2.30 21.43
C ALA A 233 4.44 -1.21 21.91
N ALA A 234 3.25 -1.14 21.27
CA ALA A 234 2.20 -0.22 21.69
C ALA A 234 1.69 -0.57 23.11
N LEU A 235 1.39 -1.84 23.36
CA LEU A 235 0.92 -2.31 24.68
C LEU A 235 1.97 -2.12 25.79
N ALA A 236 3.25 -2.25 25.47
CA ALA A 236 4.35 -2.03 26.42
C ALA A 236 4.47 -0.57 26.88
N GLN A 237 3.90 0.41 26.19
CA GLN A 237 3.83 1.81 26.60
C GLN A 237 2.86 2.04 27.78
N GLY A 238 2.03 1.06 28.10
CA GLY A 238 1.12 1.08 29.24
C GLY A 238 -0.31 1.52 28.91
N PRO A 239 -1.15 1.72 29.94
CA PRO A 239 -2.59 1.91 29.77
C PRO A 239 -2.99 3.23 29.10
N ASN A 240 -2.10 4.18 29.00
CA ASN A 240 -2.34 5.48 28.34
C ASN A 240 -1.96 5.49 26.87
N THR A 241 -1.59 4.34 26.28
CA THR A 241 -1.31 4.24 24.86
C THR A 241 -2.54 4.63 24.05
N PRO A 242 -2.41 5.51 23.05
CA PRO A 242 -3.51 5.81 22.13
C PRO A 242 -4.04 4.53 21.49
N TRP A 243 -5.36 4.35 21.51
CA TRP A 243 -6.00 3.15 20.97
C TRP A 243 -5.66 2.90 19.48
N GLN A 244 -5.40 3.97 18.74
CA GLN A 244 -5.00 3.92 17.32
C GLN A 244 -3.72 3.11 17.11
N ASN A 245 -2.76 3.22 18.04
CA ASN A 245 -1.49 2.49 17.95
C ASN A 245 -1.65 0.97 18.10
N VAL A 246 -2.75 0.54 18.69
CA VAL A 246 -3.11 -0.88 18.82
C VAL A 246 -4.04 -1.30 17.68
N GLU A 247 -5.04 -0.48 17.35
CA GLU A 247 -6.08 -0.81 16.37
C GLU A 247 -5.52 -0.88 14.93
N ALA A 248 -4.66 0.04 14.51
CA ALA A 248 -4.13 0.06 13.16
C ALA A 248 -3.34 -1.22 12.80
N PRO A 249 -2.42 -1.73 13.62
CA PRO A 249 -1.81 -3.03 13.38
C PRO A 249 -2.82 -4.20 13.42
N LEU A 250 -3.85 -4.16 14.27
CA LEU A 250 -4.90 -5.20 14.25
C LEU A 250 -5.69 -5.20 12.94
N PHE A 251 -5.98 -4.01 12.40
CA PHE A 251 -6.59 -3.90 11.08
C PHE A 251 -5.69 -4.50 9.98
N ALA A 252 -4.38 -4.24 10.05
CA ALA A 252 -3.41 -4.84 9.13
C ALA A 252 -3.42 -6.37 9.23
N MET A 253 -3.40 -6.96 10.44
CA MET A 253 -3.50 -8.41 10.64
C MET A 253 -4.76 -8.98 10.02
N ARG A 254 -5.91 -8.32 10.22
CA ARG A 254 -7.17 -8.71 9.58
C ARG A 254 -7.05 -8.72 8.05
N SER A 255 -6.47 -7.68 7.48
CA SER A 255 -6.34 -7.53 6.02
C SER A 255 -5.49 -8.65 5.41
N MET A 256 -4.42 -9.05 6.09
CA MET A 256 -3.53 -10.14 5.68
C MET A 256 -4.08 -11.55 5.98
N GLY A 257 -5.19 -11.66 6.68
CA GLY A 257 -5.72 -12.96 7.15
C GLY A 257 -6.04 -13.96 6.04
N ALA A 258 -6.27 -13.50 4.80
CA ALA A 258 -6.47 -14.39 3.65
C ALA A 258 -5.20 -15.13 3.22
N GLU A 259 -4.03 -14.56 3.54
CA GLU A 259 -2.72 -15.10 3.17
C GLU A 259 -2.15 -16.05 4.25
N VAL A 260 -2.87 -16.18 5.36
CA VAL A 260 -2.45 -17.04 6.50
C VAL A 260 -2.50 -18.52 6.10
N ASN A 261 -1.41 -19.21 6.36
CA ASN A 261 -1.41 -20.67 6.26
C ASN A 261 -2.26 -21.27 7.39
N PRO A 262 -3.32 -22.07 7.07
CA PRO A 262 -4.13 -22.74 8.11
C PRO A 262 -3.34 -23.66 9.04
N LYS A 263 -2.11 -24.01 8.70
CA LYS A 263 -1.20 -24.84 9.51
C LYS A 263 -0.10 -24.04 10.21
N ASP A 264 -0.22 -22.70 10.27
CA ASP A 264 0.74 -21.88 11.01
C ASP A 264 0.70 -22.25 12.51
N GLU A 265 1.87 -22.59 13.06
CA GLU A 265 2.05 -22.95 14.47
C GLU A 265 2.92 -21.94 15.23
N HIS A 266 3.33 -20.84 14.57
CA HIS A 266 4.30 -19.90 15.12
C HIS A 266 3.69 -18.55 15.43
N THR A 267 3.10 -17.88 14.46
CA THR A 267 2.67 -16.49 14.59
C THR A 267 1.19 -16.38 14.98
N VAL A 268 0.32 -17.12 14.31
CA VAL A 268 -1.14 -17.05 14.56
C VAL A 268 -1.52 -17.49 15.98
N PRO A 269 -0.92 -18.55 16.57
CA PRO A 269 -1.18 -18.87 17.97
C PRO A 269 -0.92 -17.71 18.93
N ILE A 270 0.14 -16.94 18.72
CA ILE A 270 0.49 -15.78 19.56
C ILE A 270 -0.56 -14.66 19.38
N ILE A 271 -0.99 -14.41 18.14
CA ILE A 271 -2.04 -13.41 17.84
C ILE A 271 -3.34 -13.81 18.54
N MET A 272 -3.76 -15.07 18.43
CA MET A 272 -5.00 -15.56 19.03
C MET A 272 -4.97 -15.54 20.56
N GLN A 273 -3.81 -15.80 21.17
CA GLN A 273 -3.61 -15.69 22.63
C GLN A 273 -3.57 -14.24 23.10
N LEU A 274 -3.15 -13.31 22.27
CA LEU A 274 -3.13 -11.88 22.59
C LEU A 274 -4.54 -11.27 22.64
N ILE A 275 -5.46 -11.71 21.78
CA ILE A 275 -6.81 -11.13 21.63
C ILE A 275 -7.54 -10.95 22.97
N PRO A 276 -7.63 -11.95 23.88
CA PRO A 276 -8.31 -11.78 25.16
C PRO A 276 -7.64 -10.80 26.13
N THR A 277 -6.38 -10.44 25.88
CA THR A 277 -5.58 -9.56 26.76
C THR A 277 -5.56 -8.09 26.27
N LEU A 278 -6.17 -7.82 25.12
CA LEU A 278 -6.22 -6.47 24.54
C LEU A 278 -7.03 -5.51 25.43
N PRO A 279 -6.70 -4.20 25.39
CA PRO A 279 -7.46 -3.17 26.12
C PRO A 279 -8.96 -3.18 25.74
N THR A 280 -9.82 -2.88 26.73
CA THR A 280 -11.28 -2.83 26.57
C THR A 280 -11.75 -1.55 25.86
N HIS A 281 -11.16 -1.21 24.72
CA HIS A 281 -11.60 -0.09 23.90
C HIS A 281 -12.48 -0.59 22.73
N THR A 282 -13.59 0.08 22.48
CA THR A 282 -14.59 -0.31 21.46
C THR A 282 -13.95 -0.62 20.09
N ARG A 283 -13.09 0.27 19.58
CA ARG A 283 -12.42 0.08 18.29
C ARG A 283 -11.45 -1.09 18.27
N ILE A 284 -10.74 -1.32 19.39
CA ILE A 284 -9.84 -2.47 19.52
C ILE A 284 -10.64 -3.77 19.56
N ARG A 285 -11.76 -3.81 20.33
CA ARG A 285 -12.65 -4.98 20.40
C ARG A 285 -13.25 -5.29 19.04
N TYR A 286 -13.70 -4.27 18.31
CA TYR A 286 -14.19 -4.40 16.95
C TYR A 286 -13.15 -5.04 16.03
N ALA A 287 -11.91 -4.51 16.00
CA ALA A 287 -10.83 -5.04 15.18
C ALA A 287 -10.47 -6.49 15.55
N ALA A 288 -10.42 -6.82 16.84
CA ALA A 288 -10.14 -8.16 17.32
C ALA A 288 -11.21 -9.19 16.90
N LEU A 289 -12.49 -8.84 16.97
CA LEU A 289 -13.60 -9.68 16.47
C LEU A 289 -13.48 -9.92 14.97
N LEU A 290 -13.07 -8.91 14.22
CA LEU A 290 -12.86 -9.06 12.78
C LEU A 290 -11.62 -9.91 12.44
N ILE A 291 -10.60 -9.95 13.29
CA ILE A 291 -9.50 -10.92 13.18
C ILE A 291 -10.06 -12.33 13.34
N ILE A 292 -10.79 -12.61 14.42
CA ILE A 292 -11.41 -13.92 14.63
C ILE A 292 -12.25 -14.32 13.42
N SER A 293 -13.05 -13.41 12.86
CA SER A 293 -13.88 -13.67 11.69
C SER A 293 -13.09 -14.03 10.44
N ARG A 294 -11.84 -13.59 10.34
CA ARG A 294 -10.99 -13.80 9.17
C ARG A 294 -10.09 -15.02 9.28
N TYR A 295 -9.81 -15.48 10.51
CA TYR A 295 -8.89 -16.59 10.80
C TYR A 295 -9.62 -17.91 11.06
N THR A 296 -10.87 -18.03 10.64
CA THR A 296 -11.73 -19.19 10.90
C THR A 296 -11.22 -20.49 10.29
N GLU A 297 -10.57 -20.47 9.14
CA GLU A 297 -9.91 -21.64 8.55
C GLU A 297 -8.77 -22.14 9.44
N TRP A 298 -7.97 -21.22 9.98
CA TRP A 298 -6.91 -21.57 10.92
C TRP A 298 -7.49 -22.10 12.23
N ILE A 299 -8.55 -21.46 12.78
CA ILE A 299 -9.24 -21.91 14.00
C ILE A 299 -9.83 -23.32 13.79
N ASN A 300 -10.36 -23.62 12.60
CA ASN A 300 -10.88 -24.96 12.29
C ASN A 300 -9.76 -26.04 12.30
N ALA A 301 -8.55 -25.66 11.86
CA ALA A 301 -7.38 -26.55 11.94
C ALA A 301 -6.82 -26.70 13.37
N HIS A 302 -7.12 -25.74 14.27
CA HIS A 302 -6.68 -25.70 15.67
C HIS A 302 -7.86 -25.64 16.64
N PRO A 303 -8.56 -26.80 16.90
CA PRO A 303 -9.81 -26.82 17.63
C PRO A 303 -9.77 -26.28 19.06
N ASP A 304 -8.59 -26.23 19.69
CA ASP A 304 -8.40 -25.71 21.04
C ASP A 304 -8.69 -24.21 21.13
N TYR A 305 -8.63 -23.49 20.00
CA TYR A 305 -8.95 -22.07 19.90
C TYR A 305 -10.44 -21.77 19.64
N ILE A 306 -11.27 -22.79 19.39
CA ILE A 306 -12.72 -22.60 19.17
C ILE A 306 -13.39 -22.04 20.42
N SER A 307 -13.18 -22.67 21.59
CA SER A 307 -13.80 -22.23 22.84
C SER A 307 -13.42 -20.83 23.28
N PRO A 308 -12.13 -20.45 23.31
CA PRO A 308 -11.73 -19.07 23.58
C PRO A 308 -12.31 -18.05 22.58
N SER A 309 -12.37 -18.39 21.30
CA SER A 309 -12.96 -17.52 20.27
C SER A 309 -14.46 -17.32 20.51
N LEU A 310 -15.21 -18.37 20.83
CA LEU A 310 -16.62 -18.26 21.15
C LEU A 310 -16.88 -17.42 22.42
N GLN A 311 -16.04 -17.54 23.43
CA GLN A 311 -16.13 -16.72 24.64
C GLN A 311 -15.93 -15.25 24.32
N TYR A 312 -14.93 -14.92 23.50
CA TYR A 312 -14.67 -13.52 23.07
C TYR A 312 -15.81 -12.97 22.22
N ILE A 313 -16.37 -13.77 21.31
CA ILE A 313 -17.55 -13.41 20.49
C ILE A 313 -18.76 -13.18 21.39
N SER A 314 -19.01 -14.05 22.39
CA SER A 314 -20.12 -13.90 23.32
C SER A 314 -20.05 -12.59 24.09
N ALA A 315 -18.87 -12.25 24.61
CA ALA A 315 -18.65 -10.96 25.25
C ALA A 315 -18.87 -9.76 24.32
N GLY A 316 -18.65 -9.94 22.99
CA GLY A 316 -18.93 -8.92 21.98
C GLY A 316 -20.43 -8.65 21.79
N PHE A 317 -21.30 -9.64 22.00
CA PHE A 317 -22.76 -9.44 21.96
C PHE A 317 -23.31 -8.65 23.17
N GLU A 318 -22.56 -8.62 24.26
CA GLU A 318 -22.92 -7.87 25.48
C GLU A 318 -22.43 -6.40 25.43
N ASP A 319 -21.76 -5.99 24.34
CA ASP A 319 -21.27 -4.61 24.17
C ASP A 319 -22.43 -3.64 23.91
N THR A 320 -22.21 -2.37 24.23
CA THR A 320 -23.18 -1.29 23.94
C THR A 320 -23.04 -0.71 22.54
N ASP A 321 -21.92 -0.94 21.89
CA ASP A 321 -21.61 -0.42 20.55
C ASP A 321 -22.13 -1.36 19.45
N GLN A 322 -22.90 -0.81 18.52
CA GLN A 322 -23.53 -1.55 17.45
C GLN A 322 -22.53 -2.16 16.45
N ASP A 323 -21.40 -1.48 16.22
CA ASP A 323 -20.33 -1.98 15.34
C ASP A 323 -19.69 -3.23 15.96
N VAL A 324 -19.48 -3.23 17.29
CA VAL A 324 -18.94 -4.38 18.03
C VAL A 324 -19.91 -5.56 18.00
N ILE A 325 -21.21 -5.33 18.25
CA ILE A 325 -22.26 -6.37 18.18
C ILE A 325 -22.31 -6.95 16.76
N GLY A 326 -22.27 -6.09 15.73
CA GLY A 326 -22.25 -6.50 14.34
C GLY A 326 -21.03 -7.36 13.99
N ALA A 327 -19.85 -6.97 14.48
CA ALA A 327 -18.60 -7.73 14.30
C ALA A 327 -18.65 -9.09 15.02
N ALA A 328 -19.26 -9.16 16.21
CA ALA A 328 -19.49 -10.43 16.92
C ALA A 328 -20.41 -11.35 16.11
N GLY A 329 -21.48 -10.82 15.54
CA GLY A 329 -22.38 -11.56 14.64
C GLY A 329 -21.66 -12.09 13.40
N GLN A 330 -20.82 -11.26 12.78
CA GLN A 330 -19.99 -11.65 11.65
C GLN A 330 -18.99 -12.75 12.03
N ALA A 331 -18.29 -12.61 13.15
CA ALA A 331 -17.32 -13.60 13.62
C ALA A 331 -17.99 -14.95 13.90
N LEU A 332 -19.14 -14.95 14.58
CA LEU A 332 -19.91 -16.16 14.82
C LEU A 332 -20.36 -16.83 13.51
N LYS A 333 -20.89 -16.04 12.57
CA LYS A 333 -21.31 -16.54 11.25
C LYS A 333 -20.19 -17.29 10.55
N TYR A 334 -19.01 -16.69 10.40
CA TYR A 334 -17.89 -17.31 9.69
C TYR A 334 -17.33 -18.50 10.48
N LEU A 335 -17.26 -18.40 11.80
CA LEU A 335 -16.82 -19.53 12.63
C LEU A 335 -17.76 -20.75 12.47
N CYS A 336 -19.07 -20.52 12.42
CA CYS A 336 -20.04 -21.59 12.15
C CYS A 336 -19.97 -22.13 10.71
N GLN A 337 -19.60 -21.30 9.74
CA GLN A 337 -19.45 -21.73 8.35
C GLN A 337 -18.24 -22.65 8.17
N ASP A 338 -17.10 -22.27 8.73
CA ASP A 338 -15.81 -22.92 8.47
C ASP A 338 -15.50 -24.02 9.48
N CYS A 339 -15.95 -23.88 10.75
CA CYS A 339 -15.69 -24.86 11.81
C CYS A 339 -16.83 -25.87 11.95
N LYS A 340 -16.67 -27.04 11.36
CA LYS A 340 -17.68 -28.12 11.41
C LYS A 340 -18.11 -28.51 12.84
N ARG A 341 -17.20 -28.48 13.82
CA ARG A 341 -17.48 -28.79 15.24
C ARG A 341 -18.42 -27.78 15.88
N VAL A 342 -18.28 -26.50 15.56
CA VAL A 342 -19.19 -25.45 16.05
C VAL A 342 -20.57 -25.64 15.46
N ARG A 343 -20.65 -25.95 14.18
CA ARG A 343 -21.93 -26.21 13.47
C ARG A 343 -22.72 -27.30 14.12
N CYS A 344 -22.08 -28.42 14.49
CA CYS A 344 -22.74 -29.53 15.19
C CYS A 344 -23.21 -29.13 16.60
N GLY A 345 -22.43 -28.35 17.36
CA GLY A 345 -22.78 -27.89 18.70
C GLY A 345 -23.95 -26.91 18.71
N VAL A 346 -23.96 -25.95 17.79
CA VAL A 346 -25.07 -24.97 17.66
C VAL A 346 -26.36 -25.63 17.22
N LEU A 347 -26.29 -26.59 16.28
CA LEU A 347 -27.47 -27.37 15.85
C LEU A 347 -28.00 -28.25 16.99
N TYR A 348 -27.13 -28.84 17.82
CA TYR A 348 -27.53 -29.63 18.99
C TYR A 348 -28.24 -28.77 20.04
N LEU A 349 -27.73 -27.56 20.34
CA LEU A 349 -28.39 -26.61 21.25
C LEU A 349 -29.74 -26.11 20.70
N ALA A 350 -29.84 -25.86 19.40
CA ALA A 350 -31.08 -25.45 18.75
C ALA A 350 -32.14 -26.59 18.69
N SER A 351 -31.74 -27.86 18.81
CA SER A 351 -32.66 -29.02 18.86
C SER A 351 -33.15 -29.32 20.27
N LEU A 352 -32.62 -28.64 21.29
CA LEU A 352 -33.02 -28.82 22.71
C LEU A 352 -34.01 -27.73 23.20
N ASN A 353 -34.29 -26.72 22.37
CA ASN A 353 -35.34 -25.72 22.59
C ASN A 353 -36.51 -25.93 21.62
#